data_a098f62b3179b459cd23daf976e5904c
#
_entry.id   a098f62b3179b459cd23daf976e5904c
#
_cell.length_a   1.000
_cell.length_b   1.000
_cell.length_c   1.000
_cell.angle_alpha   90.00
_cell.angle_beta   90.00
_cell.angle_gamma   90.00
#
_symmetry.space_group_name_H-M   'P 1'
#
loop_
_entity.id
_entity.type
_entity.pdbx_description
1 polymer ?
#
loop_
_entity_poly.entity_id
_entity_poly.type
_entity_poly.pdbx_seq_one_letter_code
_entity_poly.pdbx_strand_id
1 'polypeptide(L)'
;MKYGSLIAGLLSICTLSATQTQAAASHINSTYVTSSYAKTKYPLVFAHGMGGWIRAGIDELGVDYWYQILPDLARNGANAWATRVSPFNTSEVRGEQLLQQVEEILAITNAPKVNLLGHSHGGHSIAYVSNILPDKIASATAISSPLKGSPVADLIVSVQGTPLEQPVVDLINFGSKAIVWAQQQDPNSLPHDSLGAGKSLTLAGSKAFAQKYALGMPKTACGEGAAMEKGIYFYSFSGNSTLTNALDPDSFLAATGLLMQAPNDNDGLVSRCSAKYGKTVRDNYHWNHLDVINQFFGLRSIFAPDPVSVYRQHANRLKLQDL
;
A
#
# COMPACT_ATOMS: atom_id res chain seq x y z
N MET A 1 38.57 68.02 9.14
CA MET A 1 37.79 67.13 10.01
C MET A 1 36.44 66.88 9.38
N LYS A 2 36.22 65.72 8.76
CA LYS A 2 34.92 65.30 8.25
C LYS A 2 34.82 63.81 8.58
N TYR A 3 33.92 63.47 9.49
CA TYR A 3 33.58 62.12 9.90
C TYR A 3 32.61 61.53 8.88
N GLY A 4 32.97 60.43 8.22
CA GLY A 4 32.08 59.62 7.40
C GLY A 4 31.57 58.45 8.23
N SER A 5 30.27 58.38 8.48
CA SER A 5 29.60 57.23 9.12
C SER A 5 29.38 56.12 8.11
N LEU A 6 29.95 54.95 8.38
CA LEU A 6 29.60 53.68 7.69
C LEU A 6 28.37 53.09 8.38
N ILE A 7 27.26 53.03 7.63
CA ILE A 7 26.07 52.25 7.99
C ILE A 7 26.25 50.85 7.42
N ALA A 8 26.52 49.90 8.29
CA ALA A 8 26.51 48.47 7.93
C ALA A 8 25.04 47.97 7.97
N GLY A 9 24.47 47.74 6.81
CA GLY A 9 23.14 47.12 6.69
C GLY A 9 23.26 45.61 6.94
N LEU A 10 22.68 45.11 8.00
CA LEU A 10 22.46 43.68 8.22
C LEU A 10 21.28 43.25 7.33
N LEU A 11 21.57 42.50 6.24
CA LEU A 11 20.56 41.75 5.53
C LEU A 11 20.24 40.48 6.35
N SER A 12 19.11 40.49 7.06
CA SER A 12 18.51 39.27 7.62
C SER A 12 17.90 38.44 6.49
N ILE A 13 18.59 37.39 6.11
CA ILE A 13 18.03 36.38 5.22
C ILE A 13 17.05 35.54 6.04
N CYS A 14 15.77 35.89 6.01
CA CYS A 14 14.70 34.98 6.46
C CYS A 14 14.64 33.80 5.47
N THR A 15 15.27 32.70 5.79
CA THR A 15 14.97 31.42 5.14
C THR A 15 13.56 31.01 5.57
N LEU A 16 12.58 31.24 4.70
CA LEU A 16 11.28 30.59 4.80
C LEU A 16 11.52 29.08 4.61
N SER A 17 11.67 28.35 5.70
CA SER A 17 11.51 26.91 5.68
C SER A 17 10.06 26.64 5.33
N ALA A 18 9.78 26.24 4.08
CA ALA A 18 8.50 25.66 3.74
C ALA A 18 8.37 24.39 4.61
N THR A 19 7.58 24.47 5.67
CA THR A 19 7.13 23.28 6.39
C THR A 19 6.27 22.51 5.40
N GLN A 20 6.86 21.50 4.75
CA GLN A 20 6.06 20.47 4.08
C GLN A 20 5.17 19.88 5.18
N THR A 21 3.88 20.01 5.03
CA THR A 21 2.90 19.32 5.87
C THR A 21 3.13 17.84 5.67
N GLN A 22 3.82 17.22 6.62
CA GLN A 22 4.11 15.80 6.63
C GLN A 22 2.79 15.07 6.87
N ALA A 23 2.47 14.10 6.03
CA ALA A 23 1.30 13.26 6.24
C ALA A 23 1.55 12.41 7.49
N ALA A 24 0.77 12.60 8.53
CA ALA A 24 0.89 11.87 9.77
C ALA A 24 0.24 10.50 9.66
N ALA A 25 0.87 9.48 10.27
CA ALA A 25 0.27 8.17 10.47
C ALA A 25 -0.91 8.27 11.45
N SER A 26 -1.95 7.46 11.22
CA SER A 26 -3.15 7.42 12.06
C SER A 26 -3.18 6.14 12.90
N HIS A 27 -3.17 6.29 14.23
CA HIS A 27 -3.37 5.18 15.14
C HIS A 27 -4.84 4.77 15.19
N ILE A 28 -5.11 3.48 15.03
CA ILE A 28 -6.48 2.95 15.02
C ILE A 28 -6.85 2.51 16.43
N ASN A 29 -7.70 3.31 17.05
CA ASN A 29 -8.21 3.05 18.40
C ASN A 29 -9.51 2.24 18.35
N SER A 30 -9.68 1.36 19.34
CA SER A 30 -10.98 0.74 19.64
C SER A 30 -11.45 1.19 21.01
N THR A 31 -12.76 1.47 21.12
CA THR A 31 -13.39 1.80 22.39
C THR A 31 -13.42 0.61 23.38
N TYR A 32 -13.28 -0.59 22.85
CA TYR A 32 -13.19 -1.82 23.64
C TYR A 32 -12.35 -2.89 22.93
N VAL A 33 -11.66 -3.70 23.71
CA VAL A 33 -10.86 -4.84 23.23
C VAL A 33 -11.53 -6.13 23.71
N THR A 34 -11.90 -7.00 22.76
CA THR A 34 -12.63 -8.24 23.06
C THR A 34 -11.71 -9.44 23.24
N SER A 35 -10.52 -9.38 22.68
CA SER A 35 -9.52 -10.45 22.76
C SER A 35 -8.11 -9.95 22.58
N SER A 36 -7.13 -10.80 22.85
CA SER A 36 -5.72 -10.57 22.52
C SER A 36 -5.25 -11.36 21.30
N TYR A 37 -6.17 -11.83 20.47
CA TYR A 37 -5.88 -12.74 19.36
C TYR A 37 -4.92 -12.13 18.34
N ALA A 38 -5.11 -10.84 17.99
CA ALA A 38 -4.28 -10.10 17.06
C ALA A 38 -3.19 -9.24 17.74
N LYS A 39 -2.96 -9.41 19.05
CA LYS A 39 -1.98 -8.62 19.81
C LYS A 39 -0.56 -9.10 19.48
N THR A 40 0.02 -8.51 18.42
CA THR A 40 1.43 -8.72 18.03
C THR A 40 2.37 -8.04 19.02
N LYS A 41 3.63 -8.48 19.04
CA LYS A 41 4.69 -7.87 19.86
C LYS A 41 5.03 -6.46 19.38
N TYR A 42 5.07 -6.26 18.07
CA TYR A 42 5.39 -5.00 17.43
C TYR A 42 4.15 -4.41 16.73
N PRO A 43 4.05 -3.07 16.59
CA PRO A 43 2.96 -2.43 15.87
C PRO A 43 2.76 -2.97 14.46
N LEU A 44 1.51 -3.07 14.02
CA LEU A 44 1.12 -3.35 12.64
C LEU A 44 0.98 -2.03 11.87
N VAL A 45 1.75 -1.84 10.81
CA VAL A 45 1.77 -0.61 10.01
C VAL A 45 1.28 -0.93 8.60
N PHE A 46 0.21 -0.27 8.19
CA PHE A 46 -0.51 -0.54 6.95
C PHE A 46 -0.25 0.54 5.89
N ALA A 47 0.26 0.13 4.73
CA ALA A 47 0.55 0.98 3.58
C ALA A 47 -0.44 0.71 2.44
N HIS A 48 -1.22 1.73 2.07
CA HIS A 48 -2.22 1.65 1.00
C HIS A 48 -1.60 1.58 -0.40
N GLY A 49 -2.38 1.11 -1.38
CA GLY A 49 -2.01 1.03 -2.80
C GLY A 49 -2.03 2.37 -3.53
N MET A 50 -1.88 2.31 -4.86
CA MET A 50 -2.05 3.47 -5.73
C MET A 50 -3.49 3.99 -5.63
N GLY A 51 -3.64 5.31 -5.64
CA GLY A 51 -4.95 5.95 -5.45
C GLY A 51 -5.51 5.85 -4.04
N GLY A 52 -4.78 5.27 -3.07
CA GLY A 52 -5.31 4.99 -1.73
C GLY A 52 -5.34 6.20 -0.80
N TRP A 53 -5.96 5.98 0.35
CA TRP A 53 -6.21 6.96 1.41
C TRP A 53 -6.19 6.27 2.78
N ILE A 54 -6.32 7.00 3.89
CA ILE A 54 -6.63 6.40 5.20
C ILE A 54 -8.14 6.27 5.35
N ARG A 55 -8.84 7.41 5.38
CA ARG A 55 -10.29 7.51 5.44
C ARG A 55 -10.76 8.58 4.47
N ALA A 56 -11.74 8.26 3.66
CA ALA A 56 -12.33 9.15 2.66
C ALA A 56 -13.78 9.47 3.02
N GLY A 57 -14.21 10.71 2.80
CA GLY A 57 -15.55 11.20 3.14
C GLY A 57 -15.56 12.08 4.38
N ILE A 58 -16.76 12.46 4.81
CA ILE A 58 -16.97 13.29 5.99
C ILE A 58 -17.35 12.44 7.19
N ASP A 59 -16.67 12.64 8.32
CA ASP A 59 -16.93 12.03 9.63
C ASP A 59 -17.64 10.68 9.62
N GLU A 60 -18.95 10.65 9.85
CA GLU A 60 -19.74 9.42 9.99
C GLU A 60 -19.97 8.68 8.66
N LEU A 61 -19.86 9.38 7.51
CA LEU A 61 -20.04 8.80 6.18
C LEU A 61 -18.73 8.45 5.49
N GLY A 62 -17.61 8.48 6.22
CA GLY A 62 -16.31 8.15 5.67
C GLY A 62 -16.09 6.64 5.48
N VAL A 63 -15.37 6.30 4.41
CA VAL A 63 -14.98 4.91 4.10
C VAL A 63 -13.47 4.76 4.27
N ASP A 64 -13.06 3.78 5.07
CA ASP A 64 -11.65 3.46 5.28
C ASP A 64 -11.12 2.65 4.09
N TYR A 65 -9.85 2.89 3.70
CA TYR A 65 -9.18 2.07 2.68
C TYR A 65 -9.15 0.58 3.08
N TRP A 66 -8.89 0.31 4.36
CA TRP A 66 -8.88 -1.02 4.95
C TRP A 66 -10.22 -1.28 5.64
N TYR A 67 -11.30 -1.35 4.82
CA TYR A 67 -12.67 -1.38 5.32
C TYR A 67 -12.88 -2.53 6.32
N GLN A 68 -13.28 -2.19 7.56
CA GLN A 68 -13.50 -3.09 8.70
C GLN A 68 -12.27 -3.90 9.16
N ILE A 69 -11.16 -3.92 8.42
CA ILE A 69 -9.94 -4.68 8.74
C ILE A 69 -9.24 -4.08 9.96
N LEU A 70 -8.91 -2.79 9.89
CA LEU A 70 -8.18 -2.14 10.99
C LEU A 70 -8.99 -2.02 12.27
N PRO A 71 -10.28 -1.65 12.24
CA PRO A 71 -11.12 -1.66 13.44
C PRO A 71 -11.25 -3.05 14.08
N ASP A 72 -11.34 -4.11 13.28
CA ASP A 72 -11.39 -5.48 13.79
C ASP A 72 -10.08 -5.88 14.47
N LEU A 73 -8.93 -5.58 13.85
CA LEU A 73 -7.62 -5.84 14.43
C LEU A 73 -7.45 -5.13 15.78
N ALA A 74 -7.85 -3.84 15.86
CA ALA A 74 -7.80 -3.08 17.10
C ALA A 74 -8.71 -3.69 18.20
N ARG A 75 -9.95 -4.10 17.85
CA ARG A 75 -10.83 -4.82 18.78
C ARG A 75 -10.25 -6.14 19.27
N ASN A 76 -9.38 -6.76 18.48
CA ASN A 76 -8.68 -7.99 18.84
C ASN A 76 -7.26 -7.75 19.40
N GLY A 77 -6.99 -6.55 19.89
CA GLY A 77 -5.81 -6.19 20.67
C GLY A 77 -4.57 -5.77 19.88
N ALA A 78 -4.67 -5.60 18.56
CA ALA A 78 -3.56 -5.11 17.76
C ALA A 78 -3.28 -3.61 18.02
N ASN A 79 -2.00 -3.24 18.04
CA ASN A 79 -1.54 -1.86 17.90
C ASN A 79 -1.39 -1.57 16.41
N ALA A 80 -2.48 -1.07 15.77
CA ALA A 80 -2.57 -0.92 14.32
C ALA A 80 -2.50 0.55 13.91
N TRP A 81 -1.73 0.81 12.83
CA TRP A 81 -1.49 2.14 12.28
C TRP A 81 -1.75 2.15 10.77
N ALA A 82 -2.54 3.12 10.32
CA ALA A 82 -2.69 3.40 8.89
C ALA A 82 -1.74 4.54 8.49
N THR A 83 -1.01 4.36 7.41
CA THR A 83 -0.10 5.37 6.88
C THR A 83 -0.67 6.04 5.63
N ARG A 84 -0.23 7.25 5.36
CA ARG A 84 -0.65 8.05 4.24
C ARG A 84 0.56 8.50 3.42
N VAL A 85 0.63 8.01 2.20
CA VAL A 85 1.65 8.41 1.23
C VAL A 85 0.98 8.99 -0.01
N SER A 86 1.74 9.62 -0.90
CA SER A 86 1.22 10.13 -2.17
C SER A 86 0.38 9.07 -2.88
N PRO A 87 -0.90 9.34 -3.20
CA PRO A 87 -1.75 8.38 -3.89
C PRO A 87 -1.16 7.94 -5.23
N PHE A 88 -0.57 8.90 -5.96
CA PHE A 88 0.12 8.68 -7.24
C PHE A 88 1.51 9.28 -7.17
N ASN A 89 2.53 8.44 -7.07
CA ASN A 89 3.93 8.83 -7.16
C ASN A 89 4.81 7.58 -7.39
N THR A 90 6.09 7.77 -7.63
CA THR A 90 7.04 6.67 -7.79
C THR A 90 7.13 5.80 -6.54
N SER A 91 7.55 4.54 -6.71
CA SER A 91 7.73 3.62 -5.60
C SER A 91 8.70 4.14 -4.54
N GLU A 92 9.76 4.84 -4.98
CA GLU A 92 10.77 5.42 -4.10
C GLU A 92 10.22 6.59 -3.28
N VAL A 93 9.50 7.53 -3.89
CA VAL A 93 8.90 8.67 -3.16
C VAL A 93 7.90 8.17 -2.12
N ARG A 94 7.04 7.22 -2.50
CA ARG A 94 6.09 6.59 -1.57
C ARG A 94 6.78 5.81 -0.46
N GLY A 95 7.88 5.12 -0.81
CA GLY A 95 8.72 4.41 0.14
C GLY A 95 9.34 5.33 1.18
N GLU A 96 9.89 6.47 0.74
CA GLU A 96 10.48 7.48 1.63
C GLU A 96 9.45 8.11 2.56
N GLN A 97 8.27 8.43 2.04
CA GLN A 97 7.16 8.93 2.86
C GLN A 97 6.68 7.91 3.90
N LEU A 98 6.67 6.62 3.55
CA LEU A 98 6.36 5.55 4.50
C LEU A 98 7.46 5.40 5.56
N LEU A 99 8.73 5.49 5.15
CA LEU A 99 9.88 5.39 6.07
C LEU A 99 9.78 6.43 7.19
N GLN A 100 9.51 7.68 6.85
CA GLN A 100 9.35 8.76 7.83
C GLN A 100 8.23 8.46 8.83
N GLN A 101 7.09 7.94 8.38
CA GLN A 101 5.97 7.56 9.26
C GLN A 101 6.30 6.32 10.12
N VAL A 102 7.08 5.38 9.59
CA VAL A 102 7.59 4.24 10.39
C VAL A 102 8.49 4.72 11.52
N GLU A 103 9.40 5.65 11.26
CA GLU A 103 10.26 6.25 12.30
C GLU A 103 9.43 6.99 13.36
N GLU A 104 8.39 7.74 12.94
CA GLU A 104 7.44 8.39 13.84
C GLU A 104 6.70 7.38 14.72
N ILE A 105 6.16 6.30 14.13
CA ILE A 105 5.46 5.24 14.88
C ILE A 105 6.40 4.56 15.89
N LEU A 106 7.63 4.25 15.51
CA LEU A 106 8.64 3.69 16.41
C LEU A 106 8.91 4.63 17.60
N ALA A 107 9.01 5.93 17.34
CA ALA A 107 9.21 6.93 18.39
C ALA A 107 8.00 7.05 19.32
N ILE A 108 6.78 7.13 18.78
CA ILE A 108 5.54 7.24 19.57
C ILE A 108 5.31 5.99 20.43
N THR A 109 5.53 4.81 19.86
CA THR A 109 5.24 3.54 20.53
C THR A 109 6.39 3.03 21.40
N ASN A 110 7.56 3.64 21.28
CA ASN A 110 8.82 3.14 21.86
C ASN A 110 9.09 1.66 21.51
N ALA A 111 8.59 1.22 20.37
CA ALA A 111 8.79 -0.14 19.87
C ALA A 111 10.15 -0.24 19.18
N PRO A 112 10.91 -1.34 19.34
CA PRO A 112 12.19 -1.50 18.64
C PRO A 112 12.02 -1.81 17.16
N LYS A 113 10.88 -2.37 16.75
CA LYS A 113 10.54 -2.79 15.39
C LYS A 113 9.06 -2.58 15.08
N VAL A 114 8.70 -2.70 13.79
CA VAL A 114 7.31 -2.77 13.31
C VAL A 114 7.09 -3.97 12.39
N ASN A 115 5.82 -4.37 12.22
CA ASN A 115 5.35 -5.29 11.19
C ASN A 115 4.68 -4.48 10.08
N LEU A 116 5.16 -4.59 8.85
CA LEU A 116 4.66 -3.85 7.69
C LEU A 116 3.66 -4.70 6.90
N LEU A 117 2.55 -4.10 6.48
CA LEU A 117 1.58 -4.72 5.57
C LEU A 117 1.30 -3.74 4.43
N GLY A 118 1.54 -4.14 3.18
CA GLY A 118 1.38 -3.27 2.01
C GLY A 118 0.50 -3.89 0.95
N HIS A 119 -0.59 -3.19 0.58
CA HIS A 119 -1.47 -3.60 -0.51
C HIS A 119 -1.06 -2.96 -1.81
N SER A 120 -1.10 -3.73 -2.92
CA SER A 120 -0.87 -3.20 -4.26
C SER A 120 0.47 -2.44 -4.34
N HIS A 121 0.50 -1.19 -4.81
CA HIS A 121 1.70 -0.32 -4.80
C HIS A 121 2.31 -0.14 -3.39
N GLY A 122 1.52 -0.31 -2.32
CA GLY A 122 2.01 -0.32 -0.94
C GLY A 122 3.02 -1.44 -0.67
N GLY A 123 2.99 -2.53 -1.43
CA GLY A 123 4.00 -3.58 -1.38
C GLY A 123 5.40 -3.10 -1.79
N HIS A 124 5.49 -2.22 -2.80
CA HIS A 124 6.76 -1.56 -3.14
C HIS A 124 7.22 -0.64 -2.01
N SER A 125 6.29 0.11 -1.40
CA SER A 125 6.63 1.00 -0.28
C SER A 125 7.20 0.23 0.92
N ILE A 126 6.60 -0.90 1.31
CA ILE A 126 7.12 -1.72 2.41
C ILE A 126 8.44 -2.42 2.04
N ALA A 127 8.61 -2.83 0.78
CA ALA A 127 9.86 -3.40 0.30
C ALA A 127 10.99 -2.36 0.34
N TYR A 128 10.71 -1.11 -0.06
CA TYR A 128 11.64 0.02 0.09
C TYR A 128 12.11 0.16 1.55
N VAL A 129 11.17 0.32 2.47
CA VAL A 129 11.48 0.52 3.91
C VAL A 129 12.25 -0.67 4.48
N SER A 130 11.88 -1.91 4.11
CA SER A 130 12.59 -3.13 4.56
C SER A 130 14.04 -3.17 4.10
N ASN A 131 14.36 -2.59 2.94
CA ASN A 131 15.73 -2.53 2.42
C ASN A 131 16.53 -1.37 3.00
N ILE A 132 15.90 -0.23 3.30
CA ILE A 132 16.57 0.97 3.82
C ILE A 132 16.78 0.89 5.34
N LEU A 133 15.79 0.36 6.08
CA LEU A 133 15.77 0.34 7.55
C LEU A 133 15.56 -1.09 8.10
N PRO A 134 16.38 -2.10 7.69
CA PRO A 134 16.11 -3.52 7.98
C PRO A 134 16.06 -3.81 9.49
N ASP A 135 16.88 -3.16 10.30
CA ASP A 135 16.98 -3.42 11.74
C ASP A 135 15.72 -2.99 12.52
N LYS A 136 14.84 -2.19 11.91
CA LYS A 136 13.58 -1.71 12.49
C LYS A 136 12.36 -2.48 12.00
N ILE A 137 12.52 -3.45 11.12
CA ILE A 137 11.43 -4.24 10.58
C ILE A 137 11.48 -5.66 11.15
N ALA A 138 10.35 -6.11 11.70
CA ALA A 138 10.18 -7.48 12.18
C ALA A 138 9.61 -8.40 11.09
N SER A 139 8.59 -7.92 10.37
CA SER A 139 8.05 -8.59 9.20
C SER A 139 7.56 -7.62 8.14
N ALA A 140 7.49 -8.08 6.89
CA ALA A 140 6.89 -7.36 5.78
C ALA A 140 5.99 -8.30 4.98
N THR A 141 4.72 -7.91 4.81
CA THR A 141 3.69 -8.71 4.13
C THR A 141 3.15 -7.95 2.93
N ALA A 142 3.43 -8.45 1.73
CA ALA A 142 2.88 -7.91 0.48
C ALA A 142 1.53 -8.57 0.17
N ILE A 143 0.54 -7.74 -0.16
CA ILE A 143 -0.84 -8.15 -0.36
C ILE A 143 -1.27 -7.72 -1.75
N SER A 144 -1.53 -8.68 -2.66
CA SER A 144 -1.88 -8.40 -4.07
C SER A 144 -0.97 -7.32 -4.70
N SER A 145 0.34 -7.38 -4.43
CA SER A 145 1.30 -6.33 -4.81
C SER A 145 2.02 -6.70 -6.11
N PRO A 146 2.06 -5.81 -7.12
CA PRO A 146 2.70 -6.09 -8.41
C PRO A 146 4.23 -5.99 -8.33
N LEU A 147 4.87 -6.78 -7.46
CA LEU A 147 6.32 -6.71 -7.22
C LEU A 147 7.16 -7.16 -8.42
N LYS A 148 6.54 -7.83 -9.39
CA LYS A 148 7.13 -8.14 -10.69
C LYS A 148 6.45 -7.39 -11.84
N GLY A 149 5.65 -6.37 -11.51
CA GLY A 149 4.92 -5.54 -12.44
C GLY A 149 3.53 -6.08 -12.82
N SER A 150 2.81 -5.25 -13.57
CA SER A 150 1.46 -5.51 -14.07
C SER A 150 1.38 -5.17 -15.56
N PRO A 151 0.94 -6.11 -16.43
CA PRO A 151 0.65 -5.81 -17.83
C PRO A 151 -0.37 -4.68 -18.02
N VAL A 152 -1.29 -4.49 -17.06
CA VAL A 152 -2.24 -3.36 -17.08
C VAL A 152 -1.49 -2.03 -16.96
N ALA A 153 -0.46 -1.95 -16.10
CA ALA A 153 0.38 -0.77 -16.00
C ALA A 153 1.18 -0.51 -17.28
N ASP A 154 1.71 -1.57 -17.92
CA ASP A 154 2.38 -1.44 -19.23
C ASP A 154 1.43 -0.88 -20.28
N LEU A 155 0.20 -1.38 -20.37
CA LEU A 155 -0.80 -0.87 -21.29
C LEU A 155 -1.11 0.61 -21.03
N ILE A 156 -1.41 0.97 -19.78
CA ILE A 156 -1.73 2.36 -19.40
C ILE A 156 -0.61 3.32 -19.79
N VAL A 157 0.64 2.93 -19.52
CA VAL A 157 1.81 3.76 -19.88
C VAL A 157 2.02 3.81 -21.39
N SER A 158 1.78 2.71 -22.12
CA SER A 158 2.01 2.63 -23.57
C SER A 158 1.03 3.46 -24.40
N VAL A 159 -0.19 3.68 -23.92
CA VAL A 159 -1.22 4.46 -24.66
C VAL A 159 -1.17 5.95 -24.39
N GLN A 160 -0.32 6.41 -23.47
CA GLN A 160 -0.19 7.85 -23.17
C GLN A 160 0.23 8.64 -24.41
N GLY A 161 -0.44 9.77 -24.65
CA GLY A 161 -0.24 10.60 -25.82
C GLY A 161 -0.77 10.02 -27.13
N THR A 162 -1.49 8.90 -27.10
CA THR A 162 -2.14 8.27 -28.26
C THR A 162 -3.66 8.46 -28.23
N PRO A 163 -4.38 8.26 -29.37
CA PRO A 163 -5.85 8.29 -29.38
C PRO A 163 -6.51 7.24 -28.48
N LEU A 164 -5.78 6.21 -28.04
CA LEU A 164 -6.26 5.17 -27.13
C LEU A 164 -6.16 5.56 -25.65
N GLU A 165 -5.51 6.67 -25.33
CA GLU A 165 -5.38 7.12 -23.94
C GLU A 165 -6.75 7.35 -23.28
N GLN A 166 -7.63 8.10 -23.94
CA GLN A 166 -8.93 8.44 -23.37
C GLN A 166 -9.83 7.21 -23.11
N PRO A 167 -9.99 6.25 -24.02
CA PRO A 167 -10.73 5.01 -23.73
C PRO A 167 -10.17 4.22 -22.54
N VAL A 168 -8.85 4.14 -22.38
CA VAL A 168 -8.22 3.45 -21.27
C VAL A 168 -8.42 4.22 -19.96
N VAL A 169 -8.27 5.54 -20.00
CA VAL A 169 -8.56 6.43 -18.86
C VAL A 169 -10.02 6.33 -18.44
N ASP A 170 -10.96 6.28 -19.39
CA ASP A 170 -12.39 6.16 -19.10
C ASP A 170 -12.73 4.82 -18.44
N LEU A 171 -12.11 3.72 -18.87
CA LEU A 171 -12.25 2.41 -18.22
C LEU A 171 -11.74 2.44 -16.78
N ILE A 172 -10.59 3.05 -16.55
CA ILE A 172 -10.00 3.20 -15.20
C ILE A 172 -10.86 4.13 -14.35
N ASN A 173 -11.31 5.26 -14.92
CA ASN A 173 -12.13 6.24 -14.22
C ASN A 173 -13.52 5.68 -13.85
N PHE A 174 -14.10 4.81 -14.67
CA PHE A 174 -15.34 4.11 -14.33
C PHE A 174 -15.18 3.32 -13.02
N GLY A 175 -14.07 2.60 -12.88
CA GLY A 175 -13.77 1.83 -11.67
C GLY A 175 -13.26 2.69 -10.50
N SER A 176 -12.63 3.84 -10.79
CA SER A 176 -11.97 4.67 -9.78
C SER A 176 -12.77 5.91 -9.34
N LYS A 177 -14.02 6.09 -9.82
CA LYS A 177 -14.84 7.27 -9.43
C LYS A 177 -14.97 7.47 -7.93
N ALA A 178 -15.13 6.39 -7.18
CA ALA A 178 -15.18 6.45 -5.71
C ALA A 178 -13.81 6.87 -5.12
N ILE A 179 -12.73 6.38 -5.71
CA ILE A 179 -11.34 6.71 -5.31
C ILE A 179 -11.05 8.18 -5.59
N VAL A 180 -11.41 8.67 -6.79
CA VAL A 180 -11.23 10.08 -7.19
C VAL A 180 -12.05 11.01 -6.29
N TRP A 181 -13.29 10.65 -5.98
CA TRP A 181 -14.12 11.40 -5.04
C TRP A 181 -13.49 11.50 -3.66
N ALA A 182 -12.95 10.39 -3.16
CA ALA A 182 -12.27 10.31 -1.88
C ALA A 182 -11.03 11.24 -1.81
N GLN A 183 -10.27 11.33 -2.90
CA GLN A 183 -9.07 12.17 -2.98
C GLN A 183 -9.37 13.67 -3.05
N GLN A 184 -10.46 14.06 -3.69
CA GLN A 184 -10.87 15.47 -3.79
C GLN A 184 -11.26 16.07 -2.43
N GLN A 185 -11.58 15.24 -1.45
CA GLN A 185 -11.92 15.65 -0.09
C GLN A 185 -10.70 15.90 0.81
N ASP A 186 -9.46 15.67 0.30
CA ASP A 186 -8.26 15.86 1.09
C ASP A 186 -7.60 17.22 0.85
N PRO A 187 -7.73 18.17 1.80
CA PRO A 187 -7.16 19.52 1.66
C PRO A 187 -5.62 19.55 1.72
N ASN A 188 -4.98 18.45 2.14
CA ASN A 188 -3.52 18.34 2.24
C ASN A 188 -3.00 17.40 1.15
N SER A 189 -3.15 17.77 -0.12
CA SER A 189 -2.68 16.94 -1.23
C SER A 189 -1.15 16.75 -1.17
N LEU A 190 -0.73 15.50 -1.01
CA LEU A 190 0.66 15.09 -1.20
C LEU A 190 1.05 15.25 -2.69
N PRO A 191 2.33 15.42 -3.01
CA PRO A 191 2.77 15.59 -4.39
C PRO A 191 2.35 14.41 -5.26
N HIS A 192 1.90 14.69 -6.48
CA HIS A 192 1.41 13.72 -7.44
C HIS A 192 2.35 13.60 -8.65
N ASP A 193 2.67 12.36 -9.03
CA ASP A 193 3.29 11.99 -10.30
C ASP A 193 2.62 10.70 -10.80
N SER A 194 1.51 10.85 -11.50
CA SER A 194 0.72 9.72 -12.01
C SER A 194 1.49 8.89 -13.04
N LEU A 195 2.33 9.56 -13.86
CA LEU A 195 3.17 8.87 -14.85
C LEU A 195 4.28 8.07 -14.17
N GLY A 196 4.96 8.65 -13.18
CA GLY A 196 5.96 7.96 -12.36
C GLY A 196 5.35 6.79 -11.60
N ALA A 197 4.14 6.93 -11.07
CA ALA A 197 3.42 5.84 -10.42
C ALA A 197 3.15 4.69 -11.40
N GLY A 198 2.61 4.99 -12.59
CA GLY A 198 2.36 4.00 -13.63
C GLY A 198 3.64 3.28 -14.06
N LYS A 199 4.69 4.03 -14.38
CA LYS A 199 6.02 3.49 -14.79
C LYS A 199 6.63 2.58 -13.72
N SER A 200 6.48 2.91 -12.43
CA SER A 200 6.96 2.09 -11.32
C SER A 200 6.33 0.71 -11.29
N LEU A 201 5.08 0.58 -11.74
CA LEU A 201 4.30 -0.65 -11.71
C LEU A 201 4.34 -1.45 -13.03
N THR A 202 5.01 -0.94 -14.08
CA THR A 202 5.27 -1.72 -15.30
C THR A 202 6.16 -2.92 -15.00
N LEU A 203 6.19 -3.91 -15.91
CA LEU A 203 7.11 -5.06 -15.81
C LEU A 203 8.57 -4.59 -15.73
N ALA A 204 8.94 -3.59 -16.53
CA ALA A 204 10.29 -3.03 -16.53
C ALA A 204 10.60 -2.24 -15.24
N GLY A 205 9.66 -1.40 -14.78
CA GLY A 205 9.83 -0.59 -13.58
C GLY A 205 9.95 -1.45 -12.33
N SER A 206 9.06 -2.41 -12.15
CA SER A 206 9.10 -3.34 -11.00
C SER A 206 10.34 -4.23 -11.02
N LYS A 207 10.81 -4.64 -12.21
CA LYS A 207 12.08 -5.37 -12.33
C LYS A 207 13.27 -4.52 -11.86
N ALA A 208 13.35 -3.27 -12.29
CA ALA A 208 14.40 -2.34 -11.86
C ALA A 208 14.33 -2.09 -10.34
N PHE A 209 13.12 -1.90 -9.81
CA PHE A 209 12.88 -1.76 -8.38
C PHE A 209 13.34 -2.99 -7.59
N ALA A 210 12.97 -4.21 -8.00
CA ALA A 210 13.35 -5.46 -7.34
C ALA A 210 14.86 -5.72 -7.39
N GLN A 211 15.58 -5.25 -8.41
CA GLN A 211 17.05 -5.32 -8.46
C GLN A 211 17.71 -4.42 -7.41
N LYS A 212 17.11 -3.27 -7.12
CA LYS A 212 17.62 -2.29 -6.16
C LYS A 212 17.20 -2.63 -4.71
N TYR A 213 15.99 -3.15 -4.54
CA TYR A 213 15.39 -3.46 -3.24
C TYR A 213 15.04 -4.96 -3.17
N ALA A 214 16.08 -5.80 -3.05
CA ALA A 214 15.99 -7.22 -3.32
C ALA A 214 15.51 -8.09 -2.15
N LEU A 215 15.48 -7.57 -0.90
CA LEU A 215 15.10 -8.36 0.28
C LEU A 215 13.68 -8.93 0.13
N GLY A 216 13.54 -10.24 0.35
CA GLY A 216 12.27 -10.95 0.23
C GLY A 216 11.78 -11.18 -1.21
N MET A 217 12.46 -10.62 -2.23
CA MET A 217 12.04 -10.76 -3.63
C MET A 217 12.30 -12.17 -4.17
N PRO A 218 11.34 -12.77 -4.90
CA PRO A 218 11.56 -14.05 -5.57
C PRO A 218 12.61 -13.96 -6.67
N LYS A 219 13.44 -14.99 -6.81
CA LYS A 219 14.48 -15.09 -7.83
C LYS A 219 13.99 -15.68 -9.16
N THR A 220 12.82 -16.29 -9.17
CA THR A 220 12.22 -16.93 -10.36
C THR A 220 10.90 -16.27 -10.73
N ALA A 221 10.40 -16.52 -11.93
CA ALA A 221 9.20 -15.87 -12.46
C ALA A 221 7.96 -16.05 -11.57
N CYS A 222 7.76 -17.26 -10.99
CA CYS A 222 6.59 -17.57 -10.17
C CYS A 222 6.94 -18.28 -8.84
N GLY A 223 8.22 -18.32 -8.46
CA GLY A 223 8.67 -18.90 -7.18
C GLY A 223 8.43 -17.96 -6.00
N GLU A 224 8.65 -18.51 -4.80
CA GLU A 224 8.64 -17.74 -3.56
C GLU A 224 9.97 -17.00 -3.35
N GLY A 225 9.94 -15.95 -2.54
CA GLY A 225 11.12 -15.28 -2.04
C GLY A 225 11.66 -15.95 -0.77
N ALA A 226 12.72 -15.39 -0.19
CA ALA A 226 13.23 -15.84 1.10
C ALA A 226 12.19 -15.60 2.20
N ALA A 227 11.84 -16.65 2.95
CA ALA A 227 10.89 -16.55 4.07
C ALA A 227 11.43 -15.64 5.20
N MET A 228 12.76 -15.60 5.35
CA MET A 228 13.46 -14.73 6.29
C MET A 228 14.80 -14.30 5.68
N GLU A 229 15.08 -13.00 5.77
CA GLU A 229 16.35 -12.42 5.32
C GLU A 229 16.68 -11.20 6.19
N LYS A 230 17.93 -11.03 6.61
CA LYS A 230 18.38 -9.99 7.55
C LYS A 230 17.53 -9.86 8.83
N GLY A 231 16.97 -10.96 9.33
CA GLY A 231 16.12 -10.97 10.52
C GLY A 231 14.71 -10.45 10.30
N ILE A 232 14.31 -10.20 9.06
CA ILE A 232 12.95 -9.82 8.67
C ILE A 232 12.22 -11.04 8.11
N TYR A 233 11.01 -11.30 8.58
CA TYR A 233 10.12 -12.30 8.01
C TYR A 233 9.31 -11.71 6.85
N PHE A 234 9.33 -12.36 5.69
CA PHE A 234 8.64 -11.91 4.49
C PHE A 234 7.47 -12.83 4.15
N TYR A 235 6.32 -12.22 3.87
CA TYR A 235 5.09 -12.93 3.53
C TYR A 235 4.38 -12.29 2.34
N SER A 236 3.56 -13.10 1.66
CA SER A 236 2.58 -12.59 0.72
C SER A 236 1.27 -13.38 0.77
N PHE A 237 0.19 -12.71 0.40
CA PHE A 237 -1.07 -13.35 0.02
C PHE A 237 -1.80 -12.53 -1.04
N SER A 238 -2.63 -13.17 -1.86
CA SER A 238 -3.34 -12.51 -2.95
C SER A 238 -4.61 -13.26 -3.34
N GLY A 239 -5.48 -12.54 -4.09
CA GLY A 239 -6.57 -13.13 -4.82
C GLY A 239 -6.14 -13.66 -6.19
N ASN A 240 -7.04 -14.42 -6.82
CA ASN A 240 -6.88 -14.89 -8.19
C ASN A 240 -8.21 -14.93 -8.98
N SER A 241 -9.14 -14.09 -8.61
CA SER A 241 -10.45 -13.99 -9.27
C SER A 241 -10.68 -12.55 -9.70
N THR A 242 -11.32 -12.37 -10.86
CA THR A 242 -11.53 -11.03 -11.44
C THR A 242 -12.98 -10.58 -11.34
N LEU A 243 -13.92 -11.53 -11.29
CA LEU A 243 -15.35 -11.29 -11.08
C LEU A 243 -15.82 -12.15 -9.92
N THR A 244 -16.07 -11.53 -8.79
CA THR A 244 -16.40 -12.20 -7.53
C THR A 244 -17.86 -12.00 -7.13
N ASN A 245 -18.45 -10.86 -7.53
CA ASN A 245 -19.86 -10.55 -7.35
C ASN A 245 -20.33 -9.62 -8.48
N ALA A 246 -21.35 -10.03 -9.24
CA ALA A 246 -21.86 -9.25 -10.38
C ALA A 246 -22.53 -7.90 -9.98
N LEU A 247 -22.88 -7.73 -8.71
CA LEU A 247 -23.45 -6.48 -8.17
C LEU A 247 -22.37 -5.52 -7.62
N ASP A 248 -21.11 -5.96 -7.62
CA ASP A 248 -20.01 -5.17 -7.10
C ASP A 248 -19.55 -4.12 -8.12
N PRO A 249 -19.37 -2.85 -7.70
CA PRO A 249 -18.81 -1.81 -8.54
C PRO A 249 -17.43 -2.13 -9.12
N ASP A 250 -16.67 -3.04 -8.49
CA ASP A 250 -15.35 -3.46 -8.94
C ASP A 250 -15.36 -4.54 -10.04
N SER A 251 -16.53 -4.91 -10.55
CA SER A 251 -16.69 -5.85 -11.68
C SER A 251 -15.92 -5.45 -12.95
N PHE A 252 -15.49 -4.17 -13.08
CA PHE A 252 -14.58 -3.72 -14.15
C PHE A 252 -13.23 -4.47 -14.13
N LEU A 253 -12.82 -5.02 -13.00
CA LEU A 253 -11.61 -5.83 -12.85
C LEU A 253 -11.65 -7.10 -13.72
N ALA A 254 -12.84 -7.57 -14.10
CA ALA A 254 -12.97 -8.64 -15.07
C ALA A 254 -12.41 -8.24 -16.45
N ALA A 255 -12.65 -7.00 -16.89
CA ALA A 255 -12.13 -6.50 -18.16
C ALA A 255 -10.60 -6.31 -18.13
N THR A 256 -10.06 -5.72 -17.04
CA THR A 256 -8.60 -5.55 -16.90
C THR A 256 -7.89 -6.89 -16.73
N GLY A 257 -8.52 -7.85 -16.06
CA GLY A 257 -7.98 -9.21 -15.89
C GLY A 257 -7.82 -9.99 -17.22
N LEU A 258 -8.60 -9.67 -18.25
CA LEU A 258 -8.43 -10.25 -19.58
C LEU A 258 -7.13 -9.81 -20.28
N LEU A 259 -6.53 -8.70 -19.85
CA LEU A 259 -5.24 -8.22 -20.36
C LEU A 259 -4.05 -9.01 -19.81
N MET A 260 -4.27 -9.86 -18.82
CA MET A 260 -3.24 -10.70 -18.25
C MET A 260 -3.01 -11.93 -19.13
N GLN A 261 -1.77 -12.40 -19.24
CA GLN A 261 -1.40 -13.60 -20.00
C GLN A 261 -2.06 -14.89 -19.44
N ALA A 262 -2.42 -14.88 -18.17
CA ALA A 262 -3.15 -15.96 -17.49
C ALA A 262 -4.44 -15.41 -16.89
N PRO A 263 -5.53 -15.31 -17.67
CA PRO A 263 -6.75 -14.60 -17.25
C PRO A 263 -7.45 -15.20 -16.04
N ASN A 264 -7.20 -16.48 -15.71
CA ASN A 264 -7.78 -17.16 -14.54
C ASN A 264 -6.79 -17.25 -13.35
N ASP A 265 -5.71 -16.48 -13.38
CA ASP A 265 -4.63 -16.56 -12.38
C ASP A 265 -4.16 -15.16 -11.95
N ASN A 266 -5.12 -14.24 -11.85
CA ASN A 266 -4.93 -12.87 -11.44
C ASN A 266 -6.16 -12.33 -10.69
N ASP A 267 -5.99 -11.20 -10.02
CA ASP A 267 -7.04 -10.50 -9.26
C ASP A 267 -7.67 -9.31 -10.02
N GLY A 268 -7.41 -9.22 -11.33
CA GLY A 268 -7.83 -8.13 -12.20
C GLY A 268 -6.74 -7.09 -12.50
N LEU A 269 -5.78 -6.90 -11.60
CA LEU A 269 -4.65 -5.96 -11.78
C LEU A 269 -3.29 -6.63 -11.60
N VAL A 270 -3.20 -7.71 -10.83
CA VAL A 270 -1.93 -8.37 -10.45
C VAL A 270 -2.06 -9.87 -10.63
N SER A 271 -1.08 -10.49 -11.31
CA SER A 271 -1.02 -11.95 -11.40
C SER A 271 -0.49 -12.56 -10.10
N ARG A 272 -0.91 -13.81 -9.80
CA ARG A 272 -0.41 -14.58 -8.66
C ARG A 272 1.11 -14.60 -8.60
N CYS A 273 1.77 -14.77 -9.74
CA CYS A 273 3.23 -14.82 -9.79
C CYS A 273 3.87 -13.47 -9.48
N SER A 274 3.24 -12.36 -9.89
CA SER A 274 3.70 -11.01 -9.59
C SER A 274 3.50 -10.64 -8.13
N ALA A 275 2.48 -11.19 -7.47
CA ALA A 275 2.13 -10.87 -6.08
C ALA A 275 3.02 -11.56 -5.04
N LYS A 276 3.91 -12.46 -5.44
CA LYS A 276 4.74 -13.23 -4.49
C LYS A 276 5.86 -12.40 -3.88
N TYR A 277 5.99 -12.53 -2.55
CA TYR A 277 7.01 -11.90 -1.73
C TYR A 277 7.29 -12.78 -0.52
N GLY A 278 8.56 -13.14 -0.27
CA GLY A 278 8.89 -14.08 0.80
C GLY A 278 8.09 -15.38 0.70
N LYS A 279 7.59 -15.86 1.85
CA LYS A 279 6.73 -17.03 1.96
C LYS A 279 5.30 -16.68 1.56
N THR A 280 4.76 -17.42 0.61
CA THR A 280 3.35 -17.31 0.22
C THR A 280 2.47 -17.97 1.29
N VAL A 281 1.64 -17.16 1.96
CA VAL A 281 0.63 -17.67 2.91
C VAL A 281 -0.49 -18.35 2.13
N ARG A 282 -1.01 -17.66 1.12
CA ARG A 282 -1.96 -18.16 0.14
C ARG A 282 -2.04 -17.19 -1.03
N ASP A 283 -2.10 -17.67 -2.26
CA ASP A 283 -2.12 -16.87 -3.49
C ASP A 283 -3.32 -17.15 -4.41
N ASN A 284 -4.33 -17.82 -3.88
CA ASN A 284 -5.52 -18.25 -4.63
C ASN A 284 -6.82 -18.05 -3.84
N TYR A 285 -6.90 -16.95 -3.09
CA TYR A 285 -8.19 -16.56 -2.55
C TYR A 285 -9.15 -16.21 -3.70
N HIS A 286 -10.41 -16.59 -3.60
CA HIS A 286 -11.42 -16.19 -4.57
C HIS A 286 -11.83 -14.72 -4.37
N TRP A 287 -10.86 -13.84 -4.48
CA TRP A 287 -10.92 -12.39 -4.34
C TRP A 287 -10.40 -11.71 -5.58
N ASN A 288 -10.95 -10.57 -5.90
CA ASN A 288 -10.35 -9.61 -6.81
C ASN A 288 -9.40 -8.64 -6.05
N HIS A 289 -8.84 -7.67 -6.78
CA HIS A 289 -7.86 -6.71 -6.24
C HIS A 289 -8.40 -5.81 -5.13
N LEU A 290 -9.70 -5.57 -5.07
CA LEU A 290 -10.36 -4.71 -4.08
C LEU A 290 -11.05 -5.51 -2.97
N ASP A 291 -11.48 -6.74 -3.24
CA ASP A 291 -11.94 -7.66 -2.20
C ASP A 291 -10.89 -7.89 -1.12
N VAL A 292 -9.61 -7.97 -1.53
CA VAL A 292 -8.50 -8.25 -0.62
C VAL A 292 -8.36 -7.22 0.50
N ILE A 293 -8.85 -6.00 0.29
CA ILE A 293 -8.93 -4.93 1.29
C ILE A 293 -10.36 -4.66 1.77
N ASN A 294 -11.28 -5.58 1.45
CA ASN A 294 -12.68 -5.57 1.86
C ASN A 294 -13.46 -4.32 1.42
N GLN A 295 -13.09 -3.71 0.27
CA GLN A 295 -13.74 -2.52 -0.27
C GLN A 295 -15.20 -2.79 -0.70
N PHE A 296 -15.90 -1.71 -1.10
CA PHE A 296 -17.31 -1.72 -1.48
C PHE A 296 -18.20 -2.42 -0.44
N PHE A 297 -18.00 -2.02 0.84
CA PHE A 297 -18.77 -2.52 1.99
C PHE A 297 -18.65 -4.04 2.23
N GLY A 298 -17.55 -4.64 1.72
CA GLY A 298 -17.27 -6.07 1.86
C GLY A 298 -18.08 -6.96 0.92
N LEU A 299 -18.60 -6.38 -0.17
CA LEU A 299 -19.18 -7.18 -1.25
C LEU A 299 -18.08 -8.02 -1.88
N ARG A 300 -18.31 -9.32 -1.96
CA ARG A 300 -17.36 -10.30 -2.52
C ARG A 300 -18.09 -11.60 -2.84
N SER A 301 -17.39 -12.59 -3.35
CA SER A 301 -17.92 -13.94 -3.49
C SER A 301 -18.33 -14.52 -2.11
N ILE A 302 -19.52 -15.07 -2.04
CA ILE A 302 -20.02 -15.78 -0.85
C ILE A 302 -19.21 -17.05 -0.52
N PHE A 303 -18.45 -17.56 -1.51
CA PHE A 303 -17.57 -18.72 -1.36
C PHE A 303 -16.15 -18.35 -0.93
N ALA A 304 -15.82 -17.07 -0.91
CA ALA A 304 -14.53 -16.58 -0.47
C ALA A 304 -14.49 -16.41 1.06
N PRO A 305 -13.34 -16.66 1.70
CA PRO A 305 -13.19 -16.33 3.11
C PRO A 305 -13.33 -14.82 3.30
N ASP A 306 -13.71 -14.43 4.51
CA ASP A 306 -13.78 -13.03 4.90
C ASP A 306 -12.37 -12.41 5.02
N PRO A 307 -12.04 -11.35 4.25
CA PRO A 307 -10.74 -10.70 4.35
C PRO A 307 -10.42 -10.23 5.76
N VAL A 308 -11.40 -9.66 6.48
CA VAL A 308 -11.22 -9.21 7.88
C VAL A 308 -10.70 -10.34 8.76
N SER A 309 -11.27 -11.53 8.62
CA SER A 309 -10.83 -12.71 9.38
C SER A 309 -9.43 -13.18 8.97
N VAL A 310 -9.07 -13.08 7.68
CA VAL A 310 -7.75 -13.48 7.17
C VAL A 310 -6.64 -12.56 7.70
N TYR A 311 -6.86 -11.24 7.73
CA TYR A 311 -5.91 -10.31 8.35
C TYR A 311 -5.75 -10.56 9.85
N ARG A 312 -6.84 -10.83 10.58
CA ARG A 312 -6.79 -11.18 11.99
C ARG A 312 -6.01 -12.48 12.23
N GLN A 313 -6.21 -13.50 11.38
CA GLN A 313 -5.44 -14.75 11.43
C GLN A 313 -3.95 -14.50 11.10
N HIS A 314 -3.65 -13.58 10.17
CA HIS A 314 -2.26 -13.24 9.85
C HIS A 314 -1.59 -12.51 11.02
N ALA A 315 -2.27 -11.56 11.66
CA ALA A 315 -1.78 -10.92 12.89
C ALA A 315 -1.49 -11.95 13.99
N ASN A 316 -2.38 -12.94 14.17
CA ASN A 316 -2.13 -14.03 15.11
C ASN A 316 -0.92 -14.90 14.70
N ARG A 317 -0.72 -15.14 13.39
CA ARG A 317 0.49 -15.83 12.90
C ARG A 317 1.76 -15.08 13.29
N LEU A 318 1.79 -13.75 13.13
CA LEU A 318 2.92 -12.92 13.55
C LEU A 318 3.11 -12.98 15.06
N LYS A 319 2.03 -12.85 15.84
CA LYS A 319 2.06 -13.00 17.31
C LYS A 319 2.68 -14.32 17.76
N LEU A 320 2.29 -15.44 17.14
CA LEU A 320 2.82 -16.77 17.50
C LEU A 320 4.30 -16.95 17.14
N GLN A 321 4.86 -16.05 16.34
CA GLN A 321 6.29 -15.99 16.01
C GLN A 321 7.05 -14.91 16.81
N ASP A 322 6.41 -14.35 17.83
CA ASP A 322 6.96 -13.28 18.68
C ASP A 322 7.32 -11.99 17.88
N LEU A 323 6.54 -11.70 16.84
CA LEU A 323 6.69 -10.55 15.96
C LEU A 323 5.71 -9.42 16.25
#